data_584156c6a2790a9fe81620261a9daa15
#
_entry.id   584156c6a2790a9fe81620261a9daa15
#
_cell.length_a   1.000
_cell.length_b   1.000
_cell.length_c   1.000
_cell.angle_alpha   90.00
_cell.angle_beta   90.00
_cell.angle_gamma   90.00
#
_symmetry.space_group_name_H-M   'P 1'
#
loop_
_entity.id
_entity.type
_entity.pdbx_description
1 polymer ?
#
loop_
_entity_poly.entity_id
_entity_poly.type
_entity_poly.pdbx_seq_one_letter_code
_entity_poly.pdbx_strand_id
1 'polypeptide(L)'
;MDKIKSLIPGLKNEDDLDSFWEGAISDSKLGMIPVYVPNLMDSSSKLLDVVLMNRILHQAIPDLDSSVKKVIVYYIDITDEDEIRRFIAADDSTTVEIELRDLKTVLDDVAIGDEVSFHCTEVHDDLFGGWQVVIDSFVSDRVLQKITEFNNKARMNASPKKPFKPIEISEEGLELIEYLSLDCTAADGAWHSDSEIKIDKLGYVIRNGEKTKEFWDGAIRSEKKPLRLKIRNICGDETMWEI
;
A
#
# COMPACT_ATOMS: atom_id res chain seq x y z
N MET A 1 0.59 9.25 12.08
CA MET A 1 -0.87 9.38 12.18
C MET A 1 -1.49 9.99 10.93
N ASP A 2 -1.02 11.14 10.45
CA ASP A 2 -1.66 11.84 9.31
C ASP A 2 -1.78 11.02 8.01
N LYS A 3 -0.81 10.15 7.73
CA LYS A 3 -0.90 9.24 6.56
C LYS A 3 -2.08 8.26 6.63
N ILE A 4 -2.40 7.71 7.80
CA ILE A 4 -3.52 6.76 7.94
C ILE A 4 -4.85 7.48 7.83
N LYS A 5 -4.94 8.69 8.38
CA LYS A 5 -6.15 9.52 8.24
C LYS A 5 -6.47 9.82 6.78
N SER A 6 -5.44 10.11 5.97
CA SER A 6 -5.63 10.37 4.53
C SER A 6 -6.11 9.16 3.72
N LEU A 7 -5.97 7.96 4.27
CA LEU A 7 -6.40 6.71 3.64
C LEU A 7 -7.87 6.37 3.92
N ILE A 8 -8.46 6.96 4.98
CA ILE A 8 -9.87 6.77 5.30
C ILE A 8 -10.72 7.75 4.49
N PRO A 9 -11.51 7.26 3.52
CA PRO A 9 -12.26 8.14 2.64
C PRO A 9 -13.22 9.07 3.40
N GLY A 10 -13.09 10.37 3.16
CA GLY A 10 -13.98 11.38 3.75
C GLY A 10 -13.68 11.76 5.19
N LEU A 11 -12.67 11.18 5.83
CA LEU A 11 -12.26 11.55 7.19
C LEU A 11 -11.65 12.96 7.18
N LYS A 12 -12.17 13.84 8.04
CA LYS A 12 -11.67 15.20 8.25
C LYS A 12 -11.43 15.43 9.73
N ASN A 13 -10.46 16.29 10.04
CA ASN A 13 -10.28 16.77 11.40
C ASN A 13 -11.50 17.64 11.76
N GLU A 14 -12.02 17.46 12.97
CA GLU A 14 -13.11 18.26 13.55
C GLU A 14 -12.65 18.80 14.90
N ASP A 15 -12.63 20.12 15.03
CA ASP A 15 -12.11 20.80 16.22
C ASP A 15 -13.03 20.64 17.45
N ASP A 16 -14.31 20.29 17.23
CA ASP A 16 -15.31 20.11 18.28
C ASP A 16 -15.32 18.70 18.90
N LEU A 17 -14.49 17.78 18.37
CA LEU A 17 -14.38 16.43 18.91
C LEU A 17 -13.24 16.32 19.94
N ASP A 18 -13.51 15.56 21.02
CA ASP A 18 -12.45 15.19 21.98
C ASP A 18 -11.33 14.42 21.28
N SER A 19 -10.13 14.50 21.85
CA SER A 19 -8.91 13.82 21.38
C SER A 19 -9.00 12.30 21.30
N PHE A 20 -10.07 11.70 21.80
CA PHE A 20 -10.37 10.28 21.63
C PHE A 20 -10.74 9.94 20.19
N TRP A 21 -11.42 10.86 19.51
CA TRP A 21 -11.85 10.72 18.13
C TRP A 21 -10.82 11.34 17.18
N GLU A 22 -10.44 10.60 16.16
CA GLU A 22 -9.43 11.07 15.18
C GLU A 22 -9.96 12.08 14.17
N GLY A 23 -11.29 12.25 14.11
CA GLY A 23 -12.01 13.15 13.22
C GLY A 23 -13.41 12.64 12.95
N ALA A 24 -14.04 13.15 11.90
CA ALA A 24 -15.38 12.73 11.50
C ALA A 24 -15.54 12.60 9.98
N ILE A 25 -16.50 11.79 9.58
CA ILE A 25 -17.01 11.68 8.21
C ILE A 25 -18.35 12.39 8.14
N SER A 26 -18.53 13.27 7.15
CA SER A 26 -19.82 13.93 6.92
C SER A 26 -20.70 13.07 6.02
N ASP A 27 -21.86 12.64 6.54
CA ASP A 27 -22.88 11.93 5.79
C ASP A 27 -24.12 12.81 5.59
N SER A 28 -24.73 12.75 4.40
CA SER A 28 -25.87 13.61 4.05
C SER A 28 -27.17 13.31 4.83
N LYS A 29 -27.29 12.10 5.40
CA LYS A 29 -28.48 11.63 6.13
C LYS A 29 -28.25 11.52 7.64
N LEU A 30 -27.04 11.09 8.02
CA LEU A 30 -26.67 10.83 9.41
C LEU A 30 -25.96 12.03 10.05
N GLY A 31 -25.53 13.01 9.25
CA GLY A 31 -24.76 14.15 9.75
C GLY A 31 -23.30 13.80 9.98
N MET A 32 -22.75 14.27 11.09
CA MET A 32 -21.39 13.99 11.49
C MET A 32 -21.28 12.59 12.10
N ILE A 33 -20.34 11.79 11.59
CA ILE A 33 -20.03 10.44 12.07
C ILE A 33 -18.59 10.47 12.65
N PRO A 34 -18.43 10.53 13.99
CA PRO A 34 -17.13 10.45 14.63
C PRO A 34 -16.43 9.13 14.33
N VAL A 35 -15.10 9.20 14.18
CA VAL A 35 -14.28 8.05 13.79
C VAL A 35 -13.16 7.85 14.80
N TYR A 36 -13.10 6.66 15.38
CA TYR A 36 -11.97 6.20 16.18
C TYR A 36 -10.99 5.44 15.30
N VAL A 37 -9.71 5.79 15.40
CA VAL A 37 -8.60 5.08 14.73
C VAL A 37 -7.55 4.73 15.78
N PRO A 38 -7.11 3.45 15.88
CA PRO A 38 -6.12 3.06 16.86
C PRO A 38 -4.77 3.72 16.60
N ASN A 39 -4.10 4.15 17.67
CA ASN A 39 -2.75 4.68 17.58
C ASN A 39 -1.74 3.56 17.28
N LEU A 40 -1.19 3.51 16.07
CA LEU A 40 -0.25 2.47 15.65
C LEU A 40 1.07 2.45 16.45
N MET A 41 1.39 3.54 17.13
CA MET A 41 2.59 3.63 17.98
C MET A 41 2.35 3.10 19.39
N ASP A 42 1.08 2.93 19.78
CA ASP A 42 0.68 2.39 21.09
C ASP A 42 0.11 0.97 20.92
N SER A 43 0.81 -0.03 21.45
CA SER A 43 0.40 -1.43 21.37
C SER A 43 -0.93 -1.72 22.08
N SER A 44 -1.29 -0.93 23.11
CA SER A 44 -2.51 -1.10 23.87
C SER A 44 -3.78 -0.67 23.11
N SER A 45 -3.65 0.22 22.13
CA SER A 45 -4.78 0.71 21.34
C SER A 45 -5.04 -0.12 20.07
N LYS A 46 -4.15 -1.05 19.72
CA LYS A 46 -4.29 -1.88 18.50
C LYS A 46 -5.31 -2.99 18.63
N LEU A 47 -5.51 -3.48 19.85
CA LEU A 47 -6.42 -4.56 20.15
C LEU A 47 -7.77 -4.00 20.61
N LEU A 48 -8.81 -4.32 19.85
CA LEU A 48 -10.19 -4.06 20.29
C LEU A 48 -10.64 -5.19 21.18
N ASP A 49 -10.74 -4.88 22.46
CA ASP A 49 -11.24 -5.79 23.52
C ASP A 49 -12.46 -5.18 24.22
N VAL A 50 -13.05 -5.92 25.13
CA VAL A 50 -14.20 -5.48 25.93
C VAL A 50 -13.86 -4.22 26.75
N VAL A 51 -12.61 -4.06 27.19
CA VAL A 51 -12.20 -2.90 28.00
C VAL A 51 -12.22 -1.62 27.17
N LEU A 52 -11.65 -1.66 25.96
CA LEU A 52 -11.68 -0.52 25.04
C LEU A 52 -13.11 -0.24 24.58
N MET A 53 -13.92 -1.27 24.28
CA MET A 53 -15.31 -1.09 23.89
C MET A 53 -16.15 -0.49 25.02
N ASN A 54 -15.94 -0.90 26.27
CA ASN A 54 -16.59 -0.32 27.43
C ASN A 54 -16.25 1.17 27.58
N ARG A 55 -14.98 1.53 27.32
CA ARG A 55 -14.56 2.94 27.34
C ARG A 55 -15.25 3.74 26.23
N ILE A 56 -15.40 3.17 25.04
CA ILE A 56 -16.11 3.80 23.92
C ILE A 56 -17.58 4.06 24.31
N LEU A 57 -18.29 3.04 24.81
CA LEU A 57 -19.70 3.10 25.16
C LEU A 57 -20.00 4.07 26.30
N HIS A 58 -19.22 4.01 27.38
CA HIS A 58 -19.57 4.71 28.62
C HIS A 58 -18.76 5.98 28.90
N GLN A 59 -17.75 6.28 28.09
CA GLN A 59 -16.95 7.49 28.24
C GLN A 59 -16.96 8.33 26.96
N ALA A 60 -16.55 7.77 25.82
CA ALA A 60 -16.35 8.55 24.61
C ALA A 60 -17.66 8.93 23.90
N ILE A 61 -18.64 8.02 23.83
CA ILE A 61 -19.94 8.31 23.19
C ILE A 61 -20.78 9.32 24.00
N PRO A 62 -20.87 9.25 25.35
CA PRO A 62 -21.62 10.24 26.12
C PRO A 62 -21.10 11.68 26.01
N ASP A 63 -19.83 11.87 25.66
CA ASP A 63 -19.22 13.19 25.46
C ASP A 63 -19.51 13.78 24.07
N LEU A 64 -20.13 13.01 23.16
CA LEU A 64 -20.52 13.47 21.83
C LEU A 64 -21.82 14.31 21.87
N ASP A 65 -21.97 15.17 20.85
CA ASP A 65 -23.21 15.90 20.65
C ASP A 65 -24.39 14.93 20.46
N SER A 66 -25.54 15.29 21.03
CA SER A 66 -26.78 14.49 20.98
C SER A 66 -27.34 14.26 19.58
N SER A 67 -26.87 15.00 18.58
CA SER A 67 -27.23 14.82 17.18
C SER A 67 -26.50 13.63 16.52
N VAL A 68 -25.42 13.11 17.13
CA VAL A 68 -24.66 11.98 16.63
C VAL A 68 -25.50 10.70 16.71
N LYS A 69 -25.69 10.05 15.57
CA LYS A 69 -26.49 8.82 15.46
C LYS A 69 -25.63 7.59 15.22
N LYS A 70 -24.40 7.78 14.79
CA LYS A 70 -23.50 6.70 14.41
C LYS A 70 -22.05 7.09 14.69
N VAL A 71 -21.24 6.10 15.07
CA VAL A 71 -19.78 6.20 15.15
C VAL A 71 -19.15 5.03 14.41
N ILE A 72 -17.93 5.24 13.89
CA ILE A 72 -17.13 4.20 13.27
C ILE A 72 -15.90 3.94 14.14
N VAL A 73 -15.69 2.68 14.47
CA VAL A 73 -14.54 2.23 15.27
C VAL A 73 -13.67 1.33 14.42
N TYR A 74 -12.50 1.84 14.03
CA TYR A 74 -11.49 1.02 13.38
C TYR A 74 -10.69 0.23 14.40
N TYR A 75 -10.32 -1.01 14.05
CA TYR A 75 -9.43 -1.86 14.83
C TYR A 75 -8.37 -2.50 13.92
N ILE A 76 -7.25 -2.93 14.49
CA ILE A 76 -6.22 -3.72 13.81
C ILE A 76 -6.38 -5.19 14.16
N ASP A 77 -6.51 -5.48 15.45
CA ASP A 77 -6.79 -6.81 15.97
C ASP A 77 -8.00 -6.74 16.90
N ILE A 78 -8.76 -7.80 16.97
CA ILE A 78 -9.95 -7.94 17.82
C ILE A 78 -9.86 -9.26 18.59
N THR A 79 -10.20 -9.26 19.89
CA THR A 79 -10.11 -10.47 20.72
C THR A 79 -11.06 -11.55 20.27
N ASP A 80 -12.35 -11.20 20.16
CA ASP A 80 -13.44 -12.05 19.67
C ASP A 80 -14.53 -11.11 19.14
N GLU A 81 -14.72 -11.09 17.84
CA GLU A 81 -15.67 -10.18 17.20
C GLU A 81 -17.12 -10.46 17.63
N ASP A 82 -17.48 -11.73 17.80
CA ASP A 82 -18.82 -12.11 18.23
C ASP A 82 -19.07 -11.71 19.70
N GLU A 83 -18.05 -11.78 20.55
CA GLU A 83 -18.14 -11.30 21.94
C GLU A 83 -18.34 -9.79 21.98
N ILE A 84 -17.54 -9.04 21.24
CA ILE A 84 -17.65 -7.58 21.16
C ILE A 84 -19.01 -7.15 20.60
N ARG A 85 -19.49 -7.80 19.54
CA ARG A 85 -20.82 -7.52 18.98
C ARG A 85 -21.95 -7.82 19.96
N ARG A 86 -21.85 -8.93 20.72
CA ARG A 86 -22.82 -9.26 21.78
C ARG A 86 -22.75 -8.25 22.93
N PHE A 87 -21.56 -7.79 23.29
CA PHE A 87 -21.38 -6.77 24.32
C PHE A 87 -22.05 -5.44 23.91
N ILE A 88 -21.83 -4.98 22.67
CA ILE A 88 -22.49 -3.78 22.12
C ILE A 88 -24.01 -3.96 22.11
N ALA A 89 -24.51 -5.11 21.64
CA ALA A 89 -25.94 -5.37 21.53
C ALA A 89 -26.66 -5.52 22.88
N ALA A 90 -25.96 -5.89 23.93
CA ALA A 90 -26.50 -6.00 25.29
C ALA A 90 -26.49 -4.67 26.06
N ASP A 91 -25.80 -3.66 25.54
CA ASP A 91 -25.72 -2.35 26.16
C ASP A 91 -26.88 -1.46 25.70
N ASP A 92 -27.63 -0.92 26.65
CA ASP A 92 -28.77 -0.02 26.44
C ASP A 92 -28.49 1.43 26.84
N SER A 93 -27.21 1.74 27.16
CA SER A 93 -26.83 3.09 27.63
C SER A 93 -26.80 4.12 26.51
N THR A 94 -26.72 3.68 25.25
CA THR A 94 -26.69 4.57 24.09
C THR A 94 -27.59 4.08 22.95
N THR A 95 -28.12 5.03 22.17
CA THR A 95 -28.84 4.76 20.91
C THR A 95 -27.97 4.99 19.69
N VAL A 96 -26.69 5.32 19.89
CA VAL A 96 -25.73 5.55 18.80
C VAL A 96 -25.33 4.22 18.19
N GLU A 97 -25.47 4.09 16.88
CA GLU A 97 -25.02 2.91 16.14
C GLU A 97 -23.49 2.86 16.13
N ILE A 98 -22.92 1.70 16.46
CA ILE A 98 -21.47 1.47 16.42
C ILE A 98 -21.15 0.54 15.25
N GLU A 99 -20.40 1.06 14.28
CA GLU A 99 -19.88 0.28 13.15
C GLU A 99 -18.43 -0.07 13.39
N LEU A 100 -18.13 -1.37 13.44
CA LEU A 100 -16.77 -1.90 13.54
C LEU A 100 -16.18 -2.11 12.15
N ARG A 101 -14.95 -1.60 11.92
CA ARG A 101 -14.23 -1.76 10.67
C ARG A 101 -12.79 -2.23 10.91
N ASP A 102 -12.38 -3.26 10.17
CA ASP A 102 -10.98 -3.68 10.16
C ASP A 102 -10.14 -2.65 9.41
N LEU A 103 -9.16 -2.05 10.08
CA LEU A 103 -8.25 -1.07 9.48
C LEU A 103 -7.34 -1.72 8.43
N LYS A 104 -7.10 -3.03 8.53
CA LYS A 104 -6.32 -3.77 7.52
C LYS A 104 -6.99 -3.72 6.16
N THR A 105 -8.34 -3.81 6.09
CA THR A 105 -9.05 -3.72 4.81
C THR A 105 -8.87 -2.36 4.14
N VAL A 106 -8.82 -1.28 4.92
CA VAL A 106 -8.54 0.07 4.41
C VAL A 106 -7.10 0.19 3.92
N LEU A 107 -6.17 -0.51 4.60
CA LEU A 107 -4.76 -0.55 4.21
C LEU A 107 -4.51 -1.47 3.00
N ASP A 108 -5.33 -2.51 2.84
CA ASP A 108 -5.29 -3.42 1.69
C ASP A 108 -5.92 -2.77 0.44
N ASP A 109 -6.97 -1.94 0.62
CA ASP A 109 -7.58 -1.13 -0.45
C ASP A 109 -6.70 0.05 -0.89
N VAL A 110 -5.82 0.53 -0.02
CA VAL A 110 -4.66 1.31 -0.44
C VAL A 110 -3.68 0.30 -1.00
N ALA A 111 -3.90 -0.05 -2.24
CA ALA A 111 -2.87 -0.71 -3.02
C ALA A 111 -1.59 0.10 -2.82
N ILE A 112 -0.67 -0.42 -1.98
CA ILE A 112 0.73 -0.04 -2.04
C ILE A 112 1.16 -0.56 -3.41
N GLY A 113 0.63 0.08 -4.44
CA GLY A 113 0.83 -0.25 -5.82
C GLY A 113 2.17 0.32 -6.23
N ASP A 114 2.92 -0.49 -6.92
CA ASP A 114 4.02 0.05 -7.69
C ASP A 114 3.43 1.00 -8.75
N GLU A 115 4.07 2.14 -8.96
CA GLU A 115 3.75 3.09 -10.00
C GLU A 115 4.82 3.00 -11.09
N VAL A 116 4.40 3.01 -12.35
CA VAL A 116 5.32 2.98 -13.49
C VAL A 116 4.93 4.05 -14.51
N SER A 117 5.93 4.74 -15.03
CA SER A 117 5.83 5.51 -16.27
C SER A 117 6.57 4.75 -17.36
N PHE A 118 5.91 4.52 -18.47
CA PHE A 118 6.50 3.83 -19.61
C PHE A 118 5.88 4.33 -20.92
N HIS A 119 6.60 4.08 -22.01
CA HIS A 119 6.06 4.27 -23.35
C HIS A 119 6.32 3.04 -24.23
N CYS A 120 5.41 2.79 -25.15
CA CYS A 120 5.48 1.68 -26.10
C CYS A 120 5.68 2.24 -27.52
N THR A 121 6.68 1.77 -28.23
CA THR A 121 7.00 2.20 -29.59
C THR A 121 7.23 1.01 -30.52
N GLU A 122 6.87 1.19 -31.78
CA GLU A 122 7.22 0.23 -32.83
C GLU A 122 8.67 0.51 -33.29
N VAL A 123 9.46 -0.56 -33.38
CA VAL A 123 10.88 -0.49 -33.79
C VAL A 123 11.01 -0.95 -35.22
N HIS A 124 11.52 -0.09 -36.11
CA HIS A 124 11.65 -0.38 -37.54
C HIS A 124 13.09 -0.66 -37.97
N ASP A 125 14.04 -0.74 -37.02
CA ASP A 125 15.48 -0.71 -37.30
C ASP A 125 16.10 -2.04 -37.74
N ASP A 126 15.36 -3.14 -37.77
CA ASP A 126 15.90 -4.44 -38.13
C ASP A 126 15.07 -5.22 -39.13
N LEU A 127 15.70 -6.20 -39.77
CA LEU A 127 15.12 -7.10 -40.79
C LEU A 127 13.77 -7.74 -40.38
N PHE A 128 13.34 -7.58 -39.11
CA PHE A 128 12.20 -8.28 -38.56
C PHE A 128 11.14 -7.39 -37.90
N GLY A 129 11.36 -6.07 -37.75
CA GLY A 129 10.44 -5.20 -37.05
C GLY A 129 10.12 -5.70 -35.63
N GLY A 130 9.49 -4.89 -34.80
CA GLY A 130 9.07 -5.31 -33.46
C GLY A 130 8.55 -4.18 -32.63
N TRP A 131 8.32 -4.44 -31.35
CA TRP A 131 7.84 -3.48 -30.38
C TRP A 131 8.79 -3.39 -29.20
N GLN A 132 8.87 -2.21 -28.63
CA GLN A 132 9.68 -1.93 -27.44
C GLN A 132 8.84 -1.18 -26.43
N VAL A 133 8.87 -1.66 -25.19
CA VAL A 133 8.37 -0.92 -24.02
C VAL A 133 9.58 -0.44 -23.25
N VAL A 134 9.68 0.88 -23.08
CA VAL A 134 10.74 1.54 -22.31
C VAL A 134 10.14 2.02 -20.99
N ILE A 135 10.79 1.69 -19.89
CA ILE A 135 10.41 2.17 -18.56
C ILE A 135 11.11 3.50 -18.32
N ASP A 136 10.33 4.56 -18.14
CA ASP A 136 10.84 5.90 -17.88
C ASP A 136 11.10 6.10 -16.39
N SER A 137 10.19 5.61 -15.55
CA SER A 137 10.36 5.61 -14.10
C SER A 137 9.54 4.51 -13.41
N PHE A 138 10.01 4.08 -12.24
CA PHE A 138 9.34 3.10 -11.42
C PHE A 138 9.45 3.47 -9.94
N VAL A 139 8.32 3.48 -9.23
CA VAL A 139 8.24 3.79 -7.82
C VAL A 139 7.52 2.65 -7.10
N SER A 140 8.09 2.19 -5.99
CA SER A 140 7.48 1.19 -5.12
C SER A 140 7.57 1.67 -3.67
N ASP A 141 6.43 2.05 -3.10
CA ASP A 141 6.36 2.50 -1.71
C ASP A 141 6.86 1.45 -0.73
N ARG A 142 6.57 0.17 -1.00
CA ARG A 142 7.03 -0.94 -0.16
C ARG A 142 8.55 -1.09 -0.17
N VAL A 143 9.16 -0.96 -1.35
CA VAL A 143 10.62 -1.02 -1.47
C VAL A 143 11.25 0.18 -0.78
N LEU A 144 10.71 1.39 -1.00
CA LEU A 144 11.17 2.63 -0.37
C LEU A 144 11.10 2.56 1.17
N GLN A 145 10.01 2.00 1.70
CA GLN A 145 9.87 1.78 3.14
C GLN A 145 10.96 0.84 3.67
N LYS A 146 11.19 -0.31 3.02
CA LYS A 146 12.24 -1.26 3.42
C LYS A 146 13.64 -0.66 3.36
N ILE A 147 13.93 0.14 2.34
CA ILE A 147 15.22 0.85 2.21
C ILE A 147 15.37 1.86 3.35
N THR A 148 14.31 2.60 3.67
CA THR A 148 14.30 3.56 4.79
C THR A 148 14.58 2.85 6.13
N GLU A 149 13.91 1.73 6.38
CA GLU A 149 14.14 0.90 7.58
C GLU A 149 15.58 0.37 7.63
N PHE A 150 16.11 -0.10 6.51
CA PHE A 150 17.49 -0.57 6.42
C PHE A 150 18.48 0.55 6.69
N ASN A 151 18.31 1.71 6.08
CA ASN A 151 19.15 2.88 6.26
C ASN A 151 19.14 3.35 7.71
N ASN A 152 17.98 3.38 8.38
CA ASN A 152 17.86 3.74 9.79
C ASN A 152 18.61 2.75 10.69
N LYS A 153 18.46 1.44 10.48
CA LYS A 153 19.21 0.40 11.21
C LYS A 153 20.71 0.51 10.97
N ALA A 154 21.12 0.75 9.72
CA ALA A 154 22.53 0.89 9.37
C ALA A 154 23.16 2.14 10.00
N ARG A 155 22.41 3.25 10.10
CA ARG A 155 22.84 4.49 10.79
C ARG A 155 23.05 4.25 12.28
N MET A 156 22.13 3.54 12.95
CA MET A 156 22.23 3.22 14.39
C MET A 156 23.45 2.32 14.69
N ASN A 157 23.84 1.46 13.77
CA ASN A 157 24.94 0.51 13.89
C ASN A 157 26.27 1.04 13.30
N ALA A 158 26.31 2.30 12.90
CA ALA A 158 27.51 2.91 12.32
C ALA A 158 28.62 3.08 13.37
N SER A 159 29.85 2.88 12.93
CA SER A 159 31.05 3.07 13.78
C SER A 159 32.21 3.59 12.92
N PRO A 160 33.29 4.12 13.52
CA PRO A 160 34.48 4.56 12.75
C PRO A 160 35.08 3.49 11.86
N LYS A 161 34.94 2.20 12.25
CA LYS A 161 35.41 1.04 11.45
C LYS A 161 34.40 0.61 10.37
N LYS A 162 33.11 0.99 10.54
CA LYS A 162 32.04 0.68 9.60
C LYS A 162 31.16 1.93 9.42
N PRO A 163 31.60 2.89 8.59
CA PRO A 163 30.85 4.12 8.38
C PRO A 163 29.49 3.84 7.73
N PHE A 164 28.51 4.68 8.04
CA PHE A 164 27.21 4.63 7.42
C PHE A 164 27.30 4.96 5.92
N LYS A 165 26.71 4.10 5.10
CA LYS A 165 26.49 4.35 3.67
C LYS A 165 25.02 4.09 3.40
N PRO A 166 24.22 5.12 3.09
CA PRO A 166 22.82 4.93 2.73
C PRO A 166 22.71 4.17 1.40
N ILE A 167 21.64 3.40 1.24
CA ILE A 167 21.16 3.01 -0.08
C ILE A 167 20.41 4.21 -0.62
N GLU A 168 20.84 4.72 -1.76
CA GLU A 168 20.22 5.79 -2.52
C GLU A 168 19.60 5.19 -3.78
N ILE A 169 18.49 5.76 -4.21
CA ILE A 169 17.75 5.32 -5.40
C ILE A 169 17.82 6.44 -6.41
N SER A 170 17.95 6.10 -7.69
CA SER A 170 17.89 7.07 -8.79
C SER A 170 16.50 7.71 -8.89
N GLU A 171 16.40 8.82 -9.61
CA GLU A 171 15.12 9.48 -9.87
C GLU A 171 14.21 8.58 -10.73
N GLU A 172 14.77 7.76 -11.59
CA GLU A 172 14.06 6.82 -12.43
C GLU A 172 13.62 5.56 -11.67
N GLY A 173 14.33 5.15 -10.61
CA GLY A 173 14.01 3.99 -9.77
C GLY A 173 14.11 2.64 -10.47
N LEU A 174 14.83 2.53 -11.59
CA LEU A 174 14.91 1.29 -12.40
C LEU A 174 15.61 0.16 -11.65
N GLU A 175 16.49 0.46 -10.71
CA GLU A 175 17.18 -0.50 -9.84
C GLU A 175 16.24 -1.23 -8.87
N LEU A 176 14.96 -0.78 -8.76
CA LEU A 176 13.94 -1.45 -7.97
C LEU A 176 13.27 -2.62 -8.70
N ILE A 177 13.57 -2.80 -10.00
CA ILE A 177 12.97 -3.82 -10.86
C ILE A 177 13.88 -5.04 -10.95
N GLU A 178 13.34 -6.24 -10.71
CA GLU A 178 14.08 -7.50 -10.90
C GLU A 178 13.56 -8.34 -12.07
N TYR A 179 12.34 -8.06 -12.55
CA TYR A 179 11.72 -8.83 -13.62
C TYR A 179 10.67 -8.00 -14.36
N LEU A 180 10.68 -8.15 -15.69
CA LEU A 180 9.63 -7.63 -16.58
C LEU A 180 9.13 -8.73 -17.48
N SER A 181 7.85 -8.68 -17.84
CA SER A 181 7.25 -9.55 -18.85
C SER A 181 6.18 -8.81 -19.63
N LEU A 182 6.04 -9.15 -20.90
CA LEU A 182 5.01 -8.66 -21.80
C LEU A 182 4.02 -9.77 -22.17
N ASP A 183 2.74 -9.44 -22.15
CA ASP A 183 1.69 -10.26 -22.74
C ASP A 183 1.21 -9.58 -24.03
N CYS A 184 1.44 -10.27 -25.14
CA CYS A 184 1.03 -9.84 -26.48
C CYS A 184 -0.20 -10.63 -27.00
N THR A 185 -0.77 -11.50 -26.16
CA THR A 185 -1.80 -12.46 -26.54
C THR A 185 -3.19 -12.02 -26.07
N ALA A 186 -3.32 -11.56 -24.83
CA ALA A 186 -4.59 -11.19 -24.23
C ALA A 186 -4.52 -9.92 -23.41
N ALA A 187 -5.53 -9.06 -23.53
CA ALA A 187 -5.64 -7.83 -22.75
C ALA A 187 -6.17 -8.11 -21.32
N ASP A 188 -6.81 -9.24 -21.10
CA ASP A 188 -7.41 -9.66 -19.83
C ASP A 188 -7.23 -11.16 -19.57
N GLY A 189 -7.69 -11.60 -18.40
CA GLY A 189 -7.64 -13.02 -18.01
C GLY A 189 -6.24 -13.51 -17.62
N ALA A 190 -5.97 -14.81 -17.85
CA ALA A 190 -4.70 -15.43 -17.46
C ALA A 190 -3.51 -14.77 -18.17
N TRP A 191 -2.41 -14.60 -17.41
CA TRP A 191 -1.18 -14.02 -17.96
C TRP A 191 -0.49 -14.98 -18.92
N HIS A 192 -0.09 -14.47 -20.08
CA HIS A 192 0.74 -15.18 -21.05
C HIS A 192 2.09 -14.43 -21.21
N SER A 193 3.19 -15.08 -20.92
CA SER A 193 4.53 -14.46 -21.04
C SER A 193 5.07 -14.66 -22.45
N ASP A 194 4.86 -13.68 -23.31
CA ASP A 194 5.39 -13.70 -24.70
C ASP A 194 6.85 -13.20 -24.77
N SER A 195 7.23 -12.32 -23.86
CA SER A 195 8.60 -11.85 -23.69
C SER A 195 8.90 -11.61 -22.22
N GLU A 196 10.12 -11.92 -21.78
CA GLU A 196 10.54 -11.69 -20.40
C GLU A 196 12.00 -11.30 -20.26
N ILE A 197 12.31 -10.48 -19.25
CA ILE A 197 13.66 -10.11 -18.84
C ILE A 197 13.77 -10.28 -17.33
N LYS A 198 14.84 -10.94 -16.88
CA LYS A 198 15.26 -10.98 -15.48
C LYS A 198 16.53 -10.13 -15.32
N ILE A 199 16.59 -9.38 -14.23
CA ILE A 199 17.66 -8.43 -13.94
C ILE A 199 18.28 -8.84 -12.60
N ASP A 200 19.61 -8.91 -12.54
CA ASP A 200 20.29 -9.16 -11.28
C ASP A 200 20.41 -7.87 -10.45
N LYS A 201 20.79 -8.03 -9.18
CA LYS A 201 20.98 -6.92 -8.23
C LYS A 201 22.04 -5.87 -8.63
N LEU A 202 22.77 -6.10 -9.71
CA LEU A 202 23.79 -5.20 -10.25
C LEU A 202 23.35 -4.58 -11.59
N GLY A 203 22.11 -4.86 -12.03
CA GLY A 203 21.54 -4.31 -13.27
C GLY A 203 21.87 -5.13 -14.52
N TYR A 204 22.44 -6.33 -14.40
CA TYR A 204 22.73 -7.16 -15.57
C TYR A 204 21.58 -8.11 -15.90
N VAL A 205 21.34 -8.28 -17.20
CA VAL A 205 20.33 -9.21 -17.71
C VAL A 205 20.73 -10.66 -17.39
N ILE A 206 19.76 -11.44 -16.92
CA ILE A 206 19.87 -12.88 -16.72
C ILE A 206 19.18 -13.59 -17.88
N ARG A 207 19.88 -14.47 -18.61
CA ARG A 207 19.32 -15.31 -19.67
C ARG A 207 19.52 -16.78 -19.35
N ASN A 208 18.45 -17.58 -19.43
CA ASN A 208 18.45 -19.01 -19.11
C ASN A 208 19.06 -19.35 -17.74
N GLY A 209 18.84 -18.46 -16.75
CA GLY A 209 19.37 -18.60 -15.39
C GLY A 209 20.85 -18.18 -15.22
N GLU A 210 21.54 -17.79 -16.29
CA GLU A 210 22.92 -17.34 -16.23
C GLU A 210 23.04 -15.82 -16.37
N LYS A 211 23.92 -15.22 -15.56
CA LYS A 211 24.21 -13.78 -15.63
C LYS A 211 24.99 -13.48 -16.92
N THR A 212 24.47 -12.51 -17.68
CA THR A 212 25.17 -11.99 -18.87
C THR A 212 26.10 -10.82 -18.49
N LYS A 213 26.81 -10.31 -19.50
CA LYS A 213 27.56 -9.04 -19.40
C LYS A 213 26.80 -7.86 -19.96
N GLU A 214 25.54 -8.08 -20.31
CA GLU A 214 24.64 -7.06 -20.85
C GLU A 214 23.98 -6.32 -19.69
N PHE A 215 24.22 -5.02 -19.59
CA PHE A 215 23.53 -4.17 -18.65
C PHE A 215 22.15 -3.85 -19.22
N TRP A 216 21.12 -3.90 -18.38
CA TRP A 216 19.76 -3.62 -18.80
C TRP A 216 19.60 -2.14 -19.20
N ASP A 217 19.00 -1.90 -20.34
CA ASP A 217 18.84 -0.59 -20.95
C ASP A 217 17.50 0.11 -20.62
N GLY A 218 16.75 -0.39 -19.64
CA GLY A 218 15.43 0.13 -19.29
C GLY A 218 14.30 -0.36 -20.19
N ALA A 219 14.58 -1.25 -21.17
CA ALA A 219 13.61 -1.66 -22.16
C ALA A 219 13.36 -3.17 -22.16
N ILE A 220 12.15 -3.56 -22.60
CA ILE A 220 11.78 -4.92 -22.96
C ILE A 220 11.20 -4.93 -24.37
N ARG A 221 11.57 -5.92 -25.18
CA ARG A 221 11.22 -6.01 -26.60
C ARG A 221 10.37 -7.23 -26.90
N SER A 222 9.50 -7.14 -27.90
CA SER A 222 8.65 -8.22 -28.38
C SER A 222 8.46 -8.15 -29.90
N GLU A 223 8.19 -9.30 -30.52
CA GLU A 223 7.88 -9.37 -31.95
C GLU A 223 6.48 -8.84 -32.28
N LYS A 224 5.54 -9.00 -31.33
CA LYS A 224 4.13 -8.56 -31.48
C LYS A 224 3.87 -7.37 -30.60
N LYS A 225 2.85 -6.57 -30.94
CA LYS A 225 2.38 -5.46 -30.12
C LYS A 225 1.98 -5.97 -28.74
N PRO A 226 2.61 -5.47 -27.68
CA PRO A 226 2.25 -5.83 -26.32
C PRO A 226 0.90 -5.21 -25.93
N LEU A 227 0.13 -5.93 -25.12
CA LEU A 227 -1.16 -5.51 -24.59
C LEU A 227 -1.09 -5.25 -23.09
N ARG A 228 -0.20 -5.96 -22.37
CA ARG A 228 0.00 -5.78 -20.92
C ARG A 228 1.47 -5.87 -20.58
N LEU A 229 1.86 -5.08 -19.58
CA LEU A 229 3.18 -5.09 -18.95
C LEU A 229 3.03 -5.64 -17.52
N LYS A 230 3.93 -6.56 -17.14
CA LYS A 230 4.09 -7.01 -15.75
C LYS A 230 5.50 -6.66 -15.28
N ILE A 231 5.57 -6.07 -14.10
CA ILE A 231 6.84 -5.79 -13.42
C ILE A 231 6.82 -6.49 -12.06
N ARG A 232 7.94 -7.11 -11.69
CA ARG A 232 8.19 -7.57 -10.32
C ARG A 232 9.32 -6.75 -9.73
N ASN A 233 9.06 -6.17 -8.57
CA ASN A 233 10.04 -5.39 -7.83
C ASN A 233 11.00 -6.30 -7.03
N ILE A 234 12.09 -5.72 -6.52
CA ILE A 234 13.11 -6.44 -5.72
C ILE A 234 12.61 -6.99 -4.38
N CYS A 235 11.38 -6.68 -3.98
CA CYS A 235 10.69 -7.28 -2.83
C CYS A 235 9.84 -8.48 -3.20
N GLY A 236 9.70 -8.78 -4.51
CA GLY A 236 8.94 -9.90 -5.05
C GLY A 236 7.46 -9.58 -5.33
N ASP A 237 7.02 -8.33 -5.19
CA ASP A 237 5.66 -7.94 -5.54
C ASP A 237 5.54 -7.80 -7.06
N GLU A 238 4.42 -8.30 -7.61
CA GLU A 238 4.12 -8.23 -9.04
C GLU A 238 2.93 -7.30 -9.28
N THR A 239 3.10 -6.35 -10.19
CA THR A 239 2.05 -5.45 -10.63
C THR A 239 1.92 -5.49 -12.15
N MET A 240 0.70 -5.30 -12.65
CA MET A 240 0.37 -5.37 -14.08
C MET A 240 -0.30 -4.08 -14.53
N TRP A 241 0.04 -3.65 -15.76
CA TRP A 241 -0.54 -2.49 -16.43
C TRP A 241 -0.97 -2.85 -17.84
N GLU A 242 -2.02 -2.20 -18.32
CA GLU A 242 -2.43 -2.22 -19.73
C GLU A 242 -1.54 -1.27 -20.56
N ILE A 243 -1.25 -1.63 -21.84
CA ILE A 243 -0.41 -0.86 -22.78
C ILE A 243 -1.25 -0.27 -23.89
#